data_0898558cfecfdbf7868f7dc107f4ce6d
#
_entry.id   0898558cfecfdbf7868f7dc107f4ce6d
#
_cell.length_a   1.000
_cell.length_b   1.000
_cell.length_c   1.000
_cell.angle_alpha   90.00
_cell.angle_beta   90.00
_cell.angle_gamma   90.00
#
_symmetry.space_group_name_H-M   'P 1'
#
loop_
_entity.id
_entity.type
_entity.pdbx_description
1 polymer ?
#
loop_
_entity_poly.entity_id
_entity_poly.type
_entity_poly.pdbx_seq_one_letter_code
_entity_poly.pdbx_strand_id
1 'polypeptide(L)'
;KAILFLDKFDSDDVFLKSISLGSIGDCFSELNQPNEAFEYYQKAFNYGENSYTSPKFLFKAALLGSQIGKNRLAIKFLKKIKDEFPDSYEAALVEVQLGRLENIVN
;
A
#
# COMPACT_ATOMS: atom_id res chain seq x y z
N LYS A 1 -14.13 3.00 15.72
CA LYS A 1 -14.21 4.44 15.99
C LYS A 1 -13.14 5.22 15.28
N ALA A 2 -11.89 4.75 15.36
CA ALA A 2 -10.82 5.40 14.62
C ALA A 2 -11.10 5.37 13.12
N ILE A 3 -11.65 4.26 12.64
CA ILE A 3 -11.98 4.12 11.23
C ILE A 3 -13.04 5.14 10.82
N LEU A 4 -14.09 5.29 11.62
CA LEU A 4 -15.15 6.25 11.30
C LEU A 4 -14.62 7.69 11.32
N PHE A 5 -13.77 8.00 12.29
CA PHE A 5 -13.19 9.33 12.38
C PHE A 5 -12.35 9.65 11.14
N LEU A 6 -11.48 8.72 10.77
CA LEU A 6 -10.59 8.93 9.63
C LEU A 6 -11.36 8.98 8.32
N ASP A 7 -12.39 8.14 8.19
CA ASP A 7 -13.19 8.11 6.98
C ASP A 7 -13.98 9.39 6.78
N LYS A 8 -14.32 10.06 7.88
CA LYS A 8 -15.03 11.32 7.80
C LYS A 8 -14.10 12.53 7.73
N PHE A 9 -12.82 12.30 7.88
CA PHE A 9 -11.85 13.38 7.80
C PHE A 9 -11.84 13.95 6.38
N ASP A 10 -12.22 15.21 6.27
CA ASP A 10 -12.31 15.88 4.98
C ASP A 10 -11.23 16.93 4.91
N SER A 11 -10.35 16.78 3.94
CA SER A 11 -9.23 17.71 3.77
C SER A 11 -8.94 17.89 2.29
N ASP A 12 -8.66 19.14 1.92
CA ASP A 12 -8.18 19.44 0.57
C ASP A 12 -6.72 19.10 0.41
N ASP A 13 -6.04 18.76 1.51
CA ASP A 13 -4.64 18.38 1.48
C ASP A 13 -4.52 16.93 1.03
N VAL A 14 -4.02 16.73 -0.19
CA VAL A 14 -3.88 15.40 -0.78
C VAL A 14 -3.01 14.50 0.09
N PHE A 15 -1.95 15.07 0.67
CA PHE A 15 -1.03 14.32 1.51
C PHE A 15 -1.74 13.78 2.76
N LEU A 16 -2.50 14.64 3.45
CA LEU A 16 -3.24 14.24 4.64
C LEU A 16 -4.32 13.22 4.30
N LYS A 17 -4.97 13.36 3.15
CA LYS A 17 -6.00 12.41 2.75
C LYS A 17 -5.39 11.03 2.49
N SER A 18 -4.24 10.98 1.84
CA SER A 18 -3.53 9.72 1.62
C SER A 18 -3.17 9.05 2.93
N ILE A 19 -2.67 9.82 3.90
CA ILE A 19 -2.33 9.28 5.21
C ILE A 19 -3.57 8.73 5.91
N SER A 20 -4.69 9.47 5.83
CA SER A 20 -5.93 9.03 6.45
C SER A 20 -6.40 7.70 5.88
N LEU A 21 -6.38 7.58 4.55
CA LEU A 21 -6.80 6.35 3.89
C LEU A 21 -5.89 5.18 4.27
N GLY A 22 -4.58 5.43 4.31
CA GLY A 22 -3.63 4.39 4.71
C GLY A 22 -3.81 3.98 6.17
N SER A 23 -4.14 4.94 7.04
CA SER A 23 -4.40 4.63 8.44
C SER A 23 -5.65 3.77 8.60
N ILE A 24 -6.67 4.00 7.79
CA ILE A 24 -7.85 3.13 7.77
C ILE A 24 -7.42 1.72 7.36
N GLY A 25 -6.56 1.62 6.35
CA GLY A 25 -6.01 0.33 5.95
C GLY A 25 -5.28 -0.37 7.08
N ASP A 26 -4.47 0.38 7.84
CA ASP A 26 -3.77 -0.18 9.01
C ASP A 26 -4.76 -0.71 10.04
N CYS A 27 -5.86 -0.01 10.26
CA CYS A 27 -6.88 -0.45 11.20
C CYS A 27 -7.50 -1.78 10.76
N PHE A 28 -7.85 -1.90 9.48
CA PHE A 28 -8.40 -3.15 8.97
C PHE A 28 -7.39 -4.29 9.04
N SER A 29 -6.12 -3.97 8.81
CA SER A 29 -5.06 -4.98 8.93
C SER A 29 -4.99 -5.51 10.36
N GLU A 30 -5.08 -4.62 11.34
CA GLU A 30 -5.06 -5.03 12.75
C GLU A 30 -6.30 -5.82 13.15
N LEU A 31 -7.41 -5.54 12.49
CA LEU A 31 -8.65 -6.29 12.72
C LEU A 31 -8.67 -7.63 11.98
N ASN A 32 -7.57 -7.96 11.33
CA ASN A 32 -7.44 -9.19 10.56
C ASN A 32 -8.45 -9.25 9.41
N GLN A 33 -8.62 -8.12 8.73
CA GLN A 33 -9.48 -8.01 7.56
C GLN A 33 -8.62 -7.58 6.38
N PRO A 34 -7.84 -8.50 5.80
CA PRO A 34 -6.83 -8.13 4.81
C PRO A 34 -7.40 -7.63 3.48
N ASN A 35 -8.60 -8.09 3.08
CA ASN A 35 -9.19 -7.61 1.84
C ASN A 35 -9.54 -6.14 1.92
N GLU A 36 -10.14 -5.72 3.05
CA GLU A 36 -10.48 -4.33 3.27
C GLU A 36 -9.22 -3.47 3.40
N ALA A 37 -8.22 -3.97 4.11
CA ALA A 37 -6.96 -3.27 4.25
C ALA A 37 -6.31 -3.05 2.88
N PHE A 38 -6.33 -4.08 2.03
CA PHE A 38 -5.77 -4.01 0.70
C PHE A 38 -6.44 -2.90 -0.12
N GLU A 39 -7.78 -2.82 -0.05
CA GLU A 39 -8.52 -1.78 -0.75
C GLU A 39 -8.14 -0.38 -0.29
N TYR A 40 -8.04 -0.17 1.01
CA TYR A 40 -7.71 1.16 1.53
C TYR A 40 -6.26 1.56 1.24
N TYR A 41 -5.35 0.60 1.25
CA TYR A 41 -3.98 0.91 0.85
C TYR A 41 -3.92 1.34 -0.62
N GLN A 42 -4.72 0.70 -1.48
CA GLN A 42 -4.78 1.12 -2.88
C GLN A 42 -5.37 2.51 -3.02
N LYS A 43 -6.42 2.82 -2.28
CA LYS A 43 -6.98 4.17 -2.27
C LYS A 43 -5.94 5.18 -1.83
N ALA A 44 -5.14 4.82 -0.81
CA ALA A 44 -4.14 5.71 -0.25
C ALA A 44 -3.08 6.09 -1.28
N PHE A 45 -2.52 5.10 -1.99
CA PHE A 45 -1.46 5.45 -2.93
C PHE A 45 -1.99 6.00 -4.26
N ASN A 46 -3.27 5.77 -4.56
CA ASN A 46 -3.87 6.30 -5.78
C ASN A 46 -4.45 7.71 -5.63
N TYR A 47 -4.73 8.12 -4.41
CA TYR A 47 -5.42 9.40 -4.21
C TYR A 47 -4.59 10.59 -4.66
N GLY A 48 -3.31 10.58 -4.40
CA GLY A 48 -2.43 11.65 -4.85
C GLY A 48 -1.02 11.18 -4.70
N GLU A 49 -0.37 10.86 -5.80
CA GLU A 49 0.98 10.30 -5.75
C GLU A 49 1.97 11.30 -5.19
N ASN A 50 2.81 10.83 -4.26
CA ASN A 50 3.88 11.64 -3.71
C ASN A 50 4.97 10.72 -3.17
N SER A 51 6.17 11.27 -2.98
CA SER A 51 7.32 10.46 -2.60
C SER A 51 7.30 9.99 -1.15
N TYR A 52 6.38 10.49 -0.34
CA TYR A 52 6.31 10.12 1.08
C TYR A 52 5.37 8.95 1.32
N THR A 53 4.12 9.07 0.84
CA THR A 53 3.10 8.08 1.17
C THR A 53 2.94 7.00 0.12
N SER A 54 3.17 7.33 -1.15
CA SER A 54 2.92 6.37 -2.23
C SER A 54 3.79 5.12 -2.12
N PRO A 55 5.12 5.21 -1.96
CA PRO A 55 5.90 3.98 -1.81
C PRO A 55 5.55 3.20 -0.57
N LYS A 56 5.22 3.88 0.52
CA LYS A 56 4.84 3.22 1.77
C LYS A 56 3.59 2.37 1.58
N PHE A 57 2.55 2.95 1.00
CA PHE A 57 1.30 2.23 0.86
C PHE A 57 1.32 1.23 -0.30
N LEU A 58 2.11 1.51 -1.34
CA LEU A 58 2.36 0.50 -2.37
C LEU A 58 2.98 -0.74 -1.77
N PHE A 59 3.96 -0.57 -0.89
CA PHE A 59 4.64 -1.69 -0.27
C PHE A 59 3.70 -2.47 0.65
N LYS A 60 2.91 -1.76 1.45
CA LYS A 60 1.93 -2.39 2.33
C LYS A 60 0.88 -3.16 1.52
N ALA A 61 0.41 -2.57 0.42
CA ALA A 61 -0.55 -3.24 -0.45
C ALA A 61 0.07 -4.47 -1.09
N ALA A 62 1.34 -4.41 -1.48
CA ALA A 62 2.01 -5.55 -2.08
C ALA A 62 2.11 -6.71 -1.10
N LEU A 63 2.51 -6.44 0.13
CA LEU A 63 2.63 -7.50 1.13
C LEU A 63 1.28 -8.15 1.42
N LEU A 64 0.23 -7.33 1.58
CA LEU A 64 -1.11 -7.85 1.80
C LEU A 64 -1.65 -8.59 0.60
N GLY A 65 -1.42 -8.04 -0.60
CA GLY A 65 -1.85 -8.68 -1.83
C GLY A 65 -1.30 -10.09 -1.94
N SER A 66 -0.04 -10.25 -1.56
CA SER A 66 0.60 -11.56 -1.55
C SER A 66 -0.11 -12.51 -0.58
N GLN A 67 -0.52 -12.00 0.59
CA GLN A 67 -1.22 -12.83 1.59
C GLN A 67 -2.57 -13.31 1.12
N ILE A 68 -3.28 -12.50 0.33
CA ILE A 68 -4.64 -12.84 -0.12
C ILE A 68 -4.65 -13.43 -1.53
N GLY A 69 -3.51 -13.83 -2.03
CA GLY A 69 -3.43 -14.53 -3.31
C GLY A 69 -3.36 -13.66 -4.53
N LYS A 70 -3.17 -12.35 -4.37
CA LYS A 70 -3.07 -11.41 -5.49
C LYS A 70 -1.61 -11.13 -5.83
N ASN A 71 -0.87 -12.21 -6.13
CA ASN A 71 0.58 -12.11 -6.31
C ASN A 71 0.97 -11.27 -7.51
N ARG A 72 0.20 -11.32 -8.60
CA ARG A 72 0.55 -10.53 -9.79
C ARG A 72 0.40 -9.04 -9.52
N LEU A 73 -0.65 -8.65 -8.78
CA LEU A 73 -0.81 -7.24 -8.38
C LEU A 73 0.32 -6.83 -7.43
N ALA A 74 0.68 -7.71 -6.49
CA ALA A 74 1.77 -7.41 -5.58
C ALA A 74 3.06 -7.14 -6.33
N ILE A 75 3.36 -7.95 -7.34
CA ILE A 75 4.54 -7.76 -8.17
C ILE A 75 4.47 -6.41 -8.90
N LYS A 76 3.30 -6.08 -9.45
CA LYS A 76 3.11 -4.82 -10.15
C LYS A 76 3.36 -3.63 -9.23
N PHE A 77 2.86 -3.68 -8.00
CA PHE A 77 3.06 -2.59 -7.04
C PHE A 77 4.53 -2.46 -6.65
N LEU A 78 5.22 -3.59 -6.45
CA LEU A 78 6.64 -3.55 -6.11
C LEU A 78 7.48 -2.97 -7.24
N LYS A 79 7.16 -3.33 -8.48
CA LYS A 79 7.87 -2.79 -9.63
C LYS A 79 7.63 -1.29 -9.77
N LYS A 80 6.43 -0.84 -9.46
CA LYS A 80 6.12 0.59 -9.48
C LYS A 80 6.98 1.36 -8.47
N ILE A 81 7.19 0.80 -7.28
CA ILE A 81 8.09 1.43 -6.30
C ILE A 81 9.50 1.55 -6.88
N LYS A 82 9.99 0.49 -7.46
CA LYS A 82 11.33 0.47 -8.03
C LYS A 82 11.50 1.48 -9.16
N ASP A 83 10.47 1.59 -10.01
CA ASP A 83 10.56 2.43 -11.20
C ASP A 83 10.30 3.90 -10.90
N GLU A 84 9.36 4.20 -10.01
CA GLU A 84 8.91 5.58 -9.79
C GLU A 84 9.43 6.19 -8.49
N PHE A 85 9.81 5.35 -7.53
CA PHE A 85 10.30 5.83 -6.24
C PHE A 85 11.59 5.12 -5.86
N PRO A 86 12.62 5.19 -6.73
CA PRO A 86 13.85 4.41 -6.49
C PRO A 86 14.65 4.87 -5.29
N ASP A 87 14.43 6.09 -4.83
CA ASP A 87 15.16 6.63 -3.68
C ASP A 87 14.44 6.40 -2.37
N SER A 88 13.28 5.75 -2.39
CA SER A 88 12.51 5.52 -1.17
C SER A 88 13.14 4.40 -0.33
N TYR A 89 12.83 4.41 0.96
CA TYR A 89 13.25 3.34 1.85
C TYR A 89 12.68 2.00 1.36
N GLU A 90 11.44 2.02 0.91
CA GLU A 90 10.76 0.82 0.43
C GLU A 90 11.45 0.21 -0.79
N ALA A 91 12.01 1.06 -1.66
CA ALA A 91 12.70 0.56 -2.84
C ALA A 91 13.85 -0.37 -2.48
N ALA A 92 14.50 -0.12 -1.35
CA ALA A 92 15.61 -0.97 -0.89
C ALA A 92 15.12 -2.37 -0.52
N LEU A 93 13.84 -2.54 -0.21
CA LEU A 93 13.28 -3.82 0.21
C LEU A 93 12.62 -4.58 -0.93
N VAL A 94 12.44 -3.91 -2.09
CA VAL A 94 11.64 -4.47 -3.19
C VAL A 94 12.26 -5.73 -3.78
N GLU A 95 13.58 -5.76 -3.94
CA GLU A 95 14.23 -6.86 -4.65
C GLU A 95 14.01 -8.21 -3.96
N VAL A 96 14.08 -8.22 -2.62
CA VAL A 96 13.84 -9.45 -1.87
C VAL A 96 12.42 -9.95 -2.10
N GLN A 97 11.45 -9.04 -2.02
CA GLN A 97 10.06 -9.41 -2.19
C GLN A 97 9.76 -9.84 -3.63
N LEU A 98 10.33 -9.15 -4.62
CA LEU A 98 10.13 -9.51 -6.00
C LEU A 98 10.68 -10.91 -6.28
N GLY A 99 11.90 -11.20 -5.80
CA GLY A 99 12.47 -12.53 -5.99
C GLY A 99 11.58 -13.62 -5.43
N ARG A 100 11.04 -13.40 -4.23
CA ARG A 100 10.16 -14.38 -3.60
C ARG A 100 8.88 -14.59 -4.40
N LEU A 101 8.24 -13.50 -4.82
CA LEU A 101 6.95 -13.58 -5.50
C LEU A 101 7.08 -14.09 -6.93
N GLU A 102 8.13 -13.70 -7.64
CA GLU A 102 8.32 -14.17 -9.00
C GLU A 102 8.58 -15.68 -9.05
N ASN A 103 9.21 -16.23 -8.03
CA ASN A 103 9.37 -17.67 -7.93
C ASN A 103 8.03 -18.37 -7.71
N ILE A 104 7.10 -17.75 -7.03
CA ILE A 104 5.79 -18.34 -6.79
C ILE A 104 4.95 -18.37 -8.06
N VAL A 105 4.95 -17.28 -8.85
CA VAL A 105 4.08 -17.18 -10.02
C VAL A 105 4.70 -17.75 -11.27
N ASN A 106 5.99 -18.02 -11.26
CA ASN A 106 6.65 -18.67 -12.36
C ASN A 106 6.76 -20.16 -12.09
#